data_9bc432f52f055ba6e0f470ffb12fa7e8
#
_entry.id   9bc432f52f055ba6e0f470ffb12fa7e8
#
_cell.length_a   1.000
_cell.length_b   1.000
_cell.length_c   1.000
_cell.angle_alpha   90.00
_cell.angle_beta   90.00
_cell.angle_gamma   90.00
#
_symmetry.space_group_name_H-M   'P 1'
#
loop_
_entity.id
_entity.type
_entity.pdbx_description
1 polymer ?
#
loop_
_entity_poly.entity_id
_entity_poly.type
_entity_poly.pdbx_seq_one_letter_code
_entity_poly.pdbx_strand_id
1 'polypeptide(L)'
;VSPALPDAQDAVSSALLDERALSKLRWRCRRGLLENDLFIERFFNRYEKTLTVRQAQGLDDLMDLSDNDLMDLFLQRKQPHELEAVSASTPQAREVLALFVVSH
;
A
#
# COMPACT_ATOMS: atom_id res chain seq x y z
N VAL A 1 -33.31 2.82 2.11
CA VAL A 1 -32.65 2.70 1.76
C VAL A 1 -31.54 2.06 1.68
N SER A 2 -30.85 1.87 1.27
CA SER A 2 -29.85 1.09 1.08
C SER A 2 -28.70 1.34 1.88
N PRO A 3 -28.80 1.44 3.12
CA PRO A 3 -27.64 1.55 3.95
C PRO A 3 -26.74 0.32 3.85
N ALA A 4 -27.27 -0.75 3.38
CA ALA A 4 -26.47 -1.96 3.24
C ALA A 4 -25.37 -1.85 2.20
N LEU A 5 -25.53 -1.01 1.19
CA LEU A 5 -24.54 -0.93 0.11
C LEU A 5 -23.20 -0.37 0.55
N PRO A 6 -23.14 0.80 1.24
CA PRO A 6 -21.86 1.26 1.76
C PRO A 6 -21.27 0.30 2.78
N ASP A 7 -22.12 -0.29 3.62
CA ASP A 7 -21.65 -1.24 4.62
C ASP A 7 -21.03 -2.47 3.97
N ALA A 8 -21.61 -2.95 2.87
CA ALA A 8 -21.07 -4.09 2.15
C ALA A 8 -19.71 -3.77 1.55
N GLN A 9 -19.53 -2.57 1.00
CA GLN A 9 -18.26 -2.15 0.47
C GLN A 9 -17.23 -2.00 1.56
N ASP A 10 -17.62 -1.42 2.70
CA ASP A 10 -16.71 -1.29 3.83
C ASP A 10 -16.31 -2.66 4.37
N ALA A 11 -17.24 -3.61 4.42
CA ALA A 11 -16.92 -4.95 4.86
C ALA A 11 -15.92 -5.64 3.94
N VAL A 12 -16.08 -5.46 2.62
CA VAL A 12 -15.11 -6.00 1.64
C VAL A 12 -13.75 -5.33 1.80
N SER A 13 -13.73 -4.01 1.96
CA SER A 13 -12.48 -3.26 2.13
C SER A 13 -11.74 -3.65 3.40
N SER A 14 -12.48 -4.01 4.45
CA SER A 14 -11.90 -4.40 5.73
C SER A 14 -11.54 -5.88 5.79
N ALA A 15 -11.97 -6.68 4.82
CA ALA A 15 -11.67 -8.10 4.80
C ALA A 15 -10.17 -8.33 4.65
N LEU A 16 -9.69 -9.38 5.28
CA LEU A 16 -8.29 -9.77 5.12
C LEU A 16 -8.05 -10.29 3.72
N LEU A 17 -6.85 -10.01 3.21
CA LEU A 17 -6.44 -10.47 1.92
C LEU A 17 -6.18 -11.97 1.98
N ASP A 18 -6.69 -12.73 1.00
CA ASP A 18 -6.41 -14.17 0.95
C ASP A 18 -4.99 -14.43 0.44
N GLU A 19 -4.53 -15.67 0.60
CA GLU A 19 -3.17 -16.05 0.26
C GLU A 19 -2.84 -15.82 -1.21
N ARG A 20 -3.80 -16.08 -2.08
CA ARG A 20 -3.60 -15.93 -3.53
C ARG A 20 -3.42 -14.46 -3.90
N ALA A 21 -4.28 -13.61 -3.37
CA ALA A 21 -4.18 -12.17 -3.60
C ALA A 21 -2.91 -11.60 -2.98
N LEU A 22 -2.52 -12.11 -1.81
CA LEU A 22 -1.28 -11.71 -1.15
C LEU A 22 -0.07 -12.06 -2.00
N SER A 23 -0.03 -13.25 -2.57
CA SER A 23 1.07 -13.67 -3.44
C SER A 23 1.18 -12.78 -4.68
N LYS A 24 0.04 -12.47 -5.29
CA LYS A 24 0.02 -11.58 -6.46
C LYS A 24 0.53 -10.18 -6.09
N LEU A 25 0.12 -9.69 -4.93
CA LEU A 25 0.54 -8.37 -4.46
C LEU A 25 2.05 -8.34 -4.19
N ARG A 26 2.59 -9.37 -3.59
CA ARG A 26 4.04 -9.48 -3.35
C ARG A 26 4.82 -9.44 -4.66
N TRP A 27 4.34 -10.12 -5.68
CA TRP A 27 4.96 -10.08 -7.01
C TRP A 27 4.90 -8.67 -7.60
N ARG A 28 3.73 -8.04 -7.51
CA ARG A 28 3.52 -6.68 -8.00
C ARG A 28 4.49 -5.70 -7.35
N CYS A 29 4.82 -5.92 -6.08
CA CYS A 29 5.67 -5.01 -5.30
C CYS A 29 7.16 -5.24 -5.50
N ARG A 30 7.55 -6.26 -6.25
CA ARG A 30 8.98 -6.49 -6.52
C ARG A 30 9.44 -5.50 -7.58
N ARG A 31 10.34 -4.63 -7.18
CA ARG A 31 10.76 -3.51 -8.02
C ARG A 31 12.17 -3.67 -8.59
N GLY A 32 13.00 -4.48 -7.97
CA GLY A 32 14.38 -4.64 -8.41
C GLY A 32 15.34 -3.59 -7.85
N LEU A 33 14.85 -2.56 -7.20
CA LEU A 33 15.69 -1.59 -6.50
C LEU A 33 15.81 -2.02 -5.05
N LEU A 34 17.02 -2.36 -4.63
CA LEU A 34 17.26 -3.00 -3.34
C LEU A 34 16.68 -2.21 -2.16
N GLU A 35 16.86 -0.90 -2.15
CA GLU A 35 16.37 -0.06 -1.05
C GLU A 35 14.86 -0.16 -0.91
N ASN A 36 14.14 -0.06 -2.02
CA ASN A 36 12.67 -0.17 -1.99
C ASN A 36 12.23 -1.57 -1.61
N ASP A 37 12.91 -2.58 -2.13
CA ASP A 37 12.58 -3.98 -1.82
C ASP A 37 12.76 -4.29 -0.34
N LEU A 38 13.74 -3.70 0.32
CA LEU A 38 13.93 -3.87 1.76
C LEU A 38 12.77 -3.30 2.57
N PHE A 39 12.30 -2.11 2.22
CA PHE A 39 11.14 -1.51 2.87
C PHE A 39 9.89 -2.37 2.67
N ILE A 40 9.68 -2.83 1.44
CA ILE A 40 8.52 -3.63 1.08
C ILE A 40 8.57 -4.99 1.81
N GLU A 41 9.72 -5.62 1.87
CA GLU A 41 9.88 -6.90 2.55
C GLU A 41 9.57 -6.77 4.05
N ARG A 42 10.08 -5.73 4.70
CA ARG A 42 9.79 -5.45 6.10
C ARG A 42 8.30 -5.23 6.32
N PHE A 43 7.66 -4.51 5.42
CA PHE A 43 6.23 -4.27 5.49
C PHE A 43 5.45 -5.59 5.45
N PHE A 44 5.74 -6.46 4.48
CA PHE A 44 5.05 -7.74 4.38
C PHE A 44 5.32 -8.63 5.58
N ASN A 45 6.56 -8.68 6.05
CA ASN A 45 6.89 -9.48 7.22
C ASN A 45 6.09 -9.07 8.45
N ARG A 46 5.81 -7.80 8.58
CA ARG A 46 5.07 -7.27 9.73
C ARG A 46 3.56 -7.38 9.57
N TYR A 47 3.04 -7.13 8.37
CA TYR A 47 1.61 -6.94 8.18
C TYR A 47 0.92 -8.01 7.32
N GLU A 48 1.64 -8.98 6.76
CA GLU A 48 1.04 -9.92 5.81
C GLU A 48 -0.19 -10.64 6.35
N LYS A 49 -0.22 -10.92 7.64
CA LYS A 49 -1.34 -11.65 8.26
C LYS A 49 -2.54 -10.77 8.58
N THR A 50 -2.35 -9.47 8.60
CA THR A 50 -3.40 -8.51 8.93
C THR A 50 -3.73 -7.57 7.78
N LEU A 51 -3.12 -7.78 6.63
CA LEU A 51 -3.32 -6.92 5.47
C LEU A 51 -4.74 -7.04 4.95
N THR A 52 -5.42 -5.90 4.80
CA THR A 52 -6.80 -5.87 4.31
C THR A 52 -6.82 -5.56 2.82
N VAL A 53 -8.00 -5.75 2.20
CA VAL A 53 -8.21 -5.42 0.79
C VAL A 53 -7.94 -3.93 0.54
N ARG A 54 -8.36 -3.06 1.45
CA ARG A 54 -8.12 -1.63 1.35
C ARG A 54 -6.63 -1.30 1.41
N GLN A 55 -5.91 -1.92 2.31
CA GLN A 55 -4.46 -1.73 2.42
C GLN A 55 -3.73 -2.25 1.18
N ALA A 56 -4.18 -3.38 0.66
CA ALA A 56 -3.64 -3.92 -0.59
C ALA A 56 -3.84 -2.96 -1.75
N GLN A 57 -5.01 -2.33 -1.82
CA GLN A 57 -5.28 -1.32 -2.85
C GLN A 57 -4.35 -0.12 -2.70
N GLY A 58 -4.13 0.33 -1.46
CA GLY A 58 -3.20 1.43 -1.19
C GLY A 58 -1.78 1.11 -1.61
N LEU A 59 -1.33 -0.10 -1.31
CA LEU A 59 0.00 -0.54 -1.73
C LEU A 59 0.11 -0.62 -3.25
N ASP A 60 -0.94 -1.12 -3.91
CA ASP A 60 -0.99 -1.17 -5.38
C ASP A 60 -0.92 0.23 -5.99
N ASP A 61 -1.61 1.20 -5.39
CA ASP A 61 -1.54 2.60 -5.83
C ASP A 61 -0.11 3.14 -5.73
N LEU A 62 0.59 2.81 -4.66
CA LEU A 62 1.99 3.22 -4.49
C LEU A 62 2.89 2.58 -5.54
N MET A 63 2.57 1.38 -5.97
CA MET A 63 3.38 0.68 -6.98
C MET A 63 3.29 1.30 -8.37
N ASP A 64 2.35 2.22 -8.60
CA ASP A 64 2.30 2.97 -9.85
C ASP A 64 3.38 4.05 -9.93
N LEU A 65 4.04 4.35 -8.83
CA LEU A 65 5.08 5.38 -8.79
C LEU A 65 6.40 4.86 -9.36
N SER A 66 7.23 5.79 -9.83
CA SER A 66 8.60 5.44 -10.20
C SER A 66 9.38 5.03 -8.94
N ASP A 67 10.48 4.31 -9.13
CA ASP A 67 11.32 3.88 -8.01
C ASP A 67 11.86 5.07 -7.22
N ASN A 68 12.23 6.15 -7.91
CA ASN A 68 12.73 7.35 -7.24
C ASN A 68 11.67 8.02 -6.37
N ASP A 69 10.44 8.15 -6.91
CA ASP A 69 9.34 8.76 -6.16
C ASP A 69 8.97 7.90 -4.95
N LEU A 70 8.92 6.60 -5.14
CA LEU A 70 8.60 5.67 -4.07
C LEU A 70 9.65 5.73 -2.96
N MET A 71 10.93 5.78 -3.33
CA MET A 71 12.01 5.90 -2.37
C MET A 71 11.93 7.21 -1.60
N ASP A 72 11.61 8.31 -2.29
CA ASP A 72 11.47 9.61 -1.63
C ASP A 72 10.37 9.59 -0.56
N LEU A 73 9.28 8.87 -0.83
CA LEU A 73 8.21 8.69 0.16
C LEU A 73 8.66 7.82 1.33
N PHE A 74 9.32 6.71 1.06
CA PHE A 74 9.78 5.79 2.10
C PHE A 74 10.81 6.45 3.02
N LEU A 75 11.68 7.27 2.44
CA LEU A 75 12.72 7.98 3.20
C LEU A 75 12.23 9.31 3.76
N GLN A 76 10.97 9.64 3.52
CA GLN A 76 10.33 10.87 4.00
C GLN A 76 11.00 12.14 3.47
N ARG A 77 11.58 12.06 2.29
CA ARG A 77 12.14 13.23 1.60
C ARG A 77 11.06 14.09 0.99
N LYS A 78 9.95 13.46 0.59
CA LYS A 78 8.79 14.15 0.02
C LYS A 78 7.51 13.62 0.63
N GLN A 79 6.49 14.46 0.66
CA GLN A 79 5.14 14.06 1.05
C GLN A 79 4.36 13.65 -0.21
N PRO A 80 3.30 12.83 -0.07
CA PRO A 80 2.51 12.40 -1.23
C PRO A 80 2.01 13.54 -2.10
N HIS A 81 1.61 14.65 -1.48
CA HIS A 81 1.07 15.81 -2.22
C HIS A 81 2.13 16.55 -3.04
N GLU A 82 3.39 16.30 -2.79
CA GLU A 82 4.49 16.93 -3.54
C GLU A 82 4.79 16.20 -4.84
N LEU A 83 4.27 14.99 -5.02
CA LEU A 83 4.47 14.22 -6.23
C LEU A 83 3.39 14.55 -7.26
N GLU A 84 3.77 14.51 -8.52
CA GLU A 84 2.81 14.74 -9.60
C GLU A 84 1.83 13.58 -9.75
N ALA A 85 2.24 12.37 -9.36
CA ALA A 85 1.42 11.20 -9.50
C ALA A 85 0.26 11.21 -8.50
N VAL A 86 -0.96 11.22 -9.01
CA VAL A 86 -2.17 11.24 -8.18
C VAL A 86 -2.28 9.99 -7.31
N SER A 87 -1.77 8.86 -7.79
CA SER A 87 -1.85 7.59 -7.07
C SER A 87 -1.18 7.64 -5.70
N ALA A 88 -0.22 8.54 -5.50
CA ALA A 88 0.43 8.70 -4.21
C ALA A 88 -0.46 9.37 -3.17
N SER A 89 -1.49 10.08 -3.60
CA SER A 89 -2.34 10.88 -2.72
C SER A 89 -3.70 10.27 -2.43
N THR A 90 -3.96 9.04 -2.86
CA THR A 90 -5.23 8.39 -2.53
C THR A 90 -5.29 8.13 -1.02
N PRO A 91 -6.48 8.15 -0.41
CA PRO A 91 -6.60 7.90 1.02
C PRO A 91 -5.98 6.56 1.45
N GLN A 92 -6.21 5.50 0.69
CA GLN A 92 -5.66 4.20 1.00
C GLN A 92 -4.14 4.14 0.84
N ALA A 93 -3.58 4.84 -0.15
CA ALA A 93 -2.12 4.90 -0.33
C ALA A 93 -1.47 5.63 0.85
N ARG A 94 -2.09 6.71 1.31
CA ARG A 94 -1.58 7.48 2.45
C ARG A 94 -1.62 6.67 3.74
N GLU A 95 -2.68 5.88 3.94
CA GLU A 95 -2.78 4.99 5.09
C GLU A 95 -1.67 3.95 5.10
N VAL A 96 -1.41 3.34 3.95
CA VAL A 96 -0.37 2.32 3.82
C VAL A 96 1.01 2.95 4.01
N LEU A 97 1.22 4.13 3.43
CA LEU A 97 2.50 4.82 3.58
C LEU A 97 2.81 5.11 5.05
N ALA A 98 1.80 5.45 5.85
CA ALA A 98 1.98 5.66 7.28
C ALA A 98 2.47 4.39 7.98
N LEU A 99 2.04 3.21 7.52
CA LEU A 99 2.52 1.95 8.07
C LEU A 99 3.99 1.70 7.74
N PHE A 100 4.44 2.08 6.55
CA PHE A 100 5.87 2.00 6.20
C PHE A 100 6.71 2.85 7.13
N VAL A 101 6.26 4.06 7.42
CA VAL A 101 6.97 4.99 8.28
C VAL A 101 7.07 4.45 9.71
N VAL A 102 5.97 3.90 10.22
CA VAL A 102 5.93 3.34 11.57
C VAL A 102 6.78 2.08 11.70
N SER A 103 6.87 1.28 10.62
CA SER A 103 7.62 0.03 10.69
C SER A 103 9.12 0.21 10.57
N HIS A 104 9.55 1.40 10.40
CA HIS A 104 10.97 1.65 10.35
C HIS A 104 11.59 1.37 11.72
#